data_ab4f06020d6cf264d08b3bd201911f95
#
_entry.id   ab4f06020d6cf264d08b3bd201911f95
#
_cell.length_a   1.000
_cell.length_b   1.000
_cell.length_c   1.000
_cell.angle_alpha   90.00
_cell.angle_beta   90.00
_cell.angle_gamma   90.00
#
_symmetry.space_group_name_H-M   'P 1'
#
loop_
_entity.id
_entity.type
_entity.pdbx_description
1 polymer ?
#
loop_
_entity_poly.entity_id
_entity_poly.type
_entity_poly.pdbx_seq_one_letter_code
_entity_poly.pdbx_strand_id
1 'polypeptide(L)'
;LAAVAVASLVTPPAAAAQPRLNPVVDLLAAGKPVFGLYAPANRRMGRGGALPPDSIKSPAQLAQDAVAYTRADYLFDGSMEGNFDAGLTGFTAFATGMEAAGMRQGARFTHPLFVKTPEIGADVATATQRIGQQLNLGVSGIVFVDVQSAAELEAGIKAMRFASAGGTRAPAVGDAPARWGLSEKDYRARADVWPLNPKGELVNFAIVESKEGLARVREIAQVKGIGVLFPGAGTLRGVFTSADATGKRTFDEAAWEAAIQQVLAACKEFKVPCGYPAGAPDIEMRMKQGFSVFVIGWGEQGFKAVELGRAAGGR
;
A
#
# COMPACT_ATOMS: atom_id res chain seq x y z
N LEU A 1 19.16 -16.13 -65.38
CA LEU A 1 19.15 -16.55 -63.98
C LEU A 1 19.35 -15.33 -63.09
N ALA A 2 18.25 -14.80 -62.48
CA ALA A 2 18.29 -13.70 -61.51
C ALA A 2 18.38 -14.29 -60.11
N ALA A 3 19.42 -13.96 -59.39
CA ALA A 3 19.59 -14.35 -57.99
C ALA A 3 18.80 -13.37 -57.10
N VAL A 4 17.80 -13.88 -56.36
CA VAL A 4 17.08 -13.14 -55.33
C VAL A 4 17.87 -13.23 -54.00
N ALA A 5 18.40 -12.11 -53.57
CA ALA A 5 19.04 -12.00 -52.29
C ALA A 5 17.97 -11.87 -51.19
N VAL A 6 17.85 -12.88 -50.33
CA VAL A 6 17.00 -12.83 -49.12
C VAL A 6 17.76 -12.10 -48.03
N ALA A 7 17.36 -10.86 -47.73
CA ALA A 7 17.89 -10.12 -46.58
C ALA A 7 17.22 -10.65 -45.29
N SER A 8 17.97 -11.35 -44.47
CA SER A 8 17.51 -11.75 -43.12
C SER A 8 17.47 -10.50 -42.23
N LEU A 9 16.27 -10.08 -41.86
CA LEU A 9 16.03 -9.07 -40.80
C LEU A 9 16.41 -9.66 -39.42
N VAL A 10 17.62 -9.30 -38.98
CA VAL A 10 18.01 -9.57 -37.57
C VAL A 10 17.26 -8.60 -36.67
N THR A 11 16.21 -9.09 -36.01
CA THR A 11 15.54 -8.32 -34.96
C THR A 11 16.52 -8.12 -33.80
N PRO A 12 16.78 -6.87 -33.35
CA PRO A 12 17.64 -6.64 -32.21
C PRO A 12 17.03 -7.33 -30.96
N PRO A 13 17.87 -7.90 -30.07
CA PRO A 13 17.39 -8.51 -28.86
C PRO A 13 16.59 -7.46 -28.06
N ALA A 14 15.39 -7.83 -27.61
CA ALA A 14 14.60 -6.98 -26.73
C ALA A 14 15.48 -6.58 -25.53
N ALA A 15 15.66 -5.28 -25.32
CA ALA A 15 16.41 -4.78 -24.17
C ALA A 15 15.83 -5.43 -22.91
N ALA A 16 16.67 -6.14 -22.14
CA ALA A 16 16.24 -6.79 -20.93
C ALA A 16 15.57 -5.75 -20.03
N ALA A 17 14.32 -5.99 -19.65
CA ALA A 17 13.58 -5.09 -18.80
C ALA A 17 14.38 -4.86 -17.51
N GLN A 18 14.62 -3.60 -17.15
CA GLN A 18 15.32 -3.30 -15.89
C GLN A 18 14.58 -3.92 -14.72
N PRO A 19 15.27 -4.59 -13.79
CA PRO A 19 14.62 -5.21 -12.64
C PRO A 19 13.86 -4.16 -11.82
N ARG A 20 12.69 -4.55 -11.33
CA ARG A 20 11.88 -3.71 -10.44
C ARG A 20 12.59 -3.42 -9.14
N LEU A 21 12.48 -2.19 -8.67
CA LEU A 21 12.92 -1.81 -7.31
C LEU A 21 11.90 -2.29 -6.27
N ASN A 22 10.61 -2.11 -6.58
CA ASN A 22 9.50 -2.47 -5.70
C ASN A 22 8.98 -3.89 -6.02
N PRO A 23 9.28 -4.91 -5.18
CA PRO A 23 8.82 -6.28 -5.41
C PRO A 23 7.30 -6.43 -5.39
N VAL A 24 6.58 -5.52 -4.73
CA VAL A 24 5.10 -5.54 -4.70
C VAL A 24 4.55 -5.37 -6.11
N VAL A 25 5.17 -4.54 -6.95
CA VAL A 25 4.73 -4.36 -8.34
C VAL A 25 4.85 -5.65 -9.14
N ASP A 26 5.95 -6.42 -8.97
CA ASP A 26 6.12 -7.72 -9.64
C ASP A 26 5.03 -8.71 -9.22
N LEU A 27 4.72 -8.76 -7.92
CA LEU A 27 3.71 -9.66 -7.39
C LEU A 27 2.31 -9.30 -7.90
N LEU A 28 1.94 -8.02 -7.85
CA LEU A 28 0.67 -7.53 -8.36
C LEU A 28 0.53 -7.78 -9.86
N ALA A 29 1.57 -7.48 -10.65
CA ALA A 29 1.58 -7.71 -12.10
C ALA A 29 1.46 -9.20 -12.45
N ALA A 30 1.99 -10.08 -11.60
CA ALA A 30 1.90 -11.53 -11.77
C ALA A 30 0.61 -12.13 -11.17
N GLY A 31 -0.30 -11.33 -10.60
CA GLY A 31 -1.50 -11.81 -9.90
C GLY A 31 -1.21 -12.68 -8.68
N LYS A 32 -0.01 -12.53 -8.09
CA LYS A 32 0.39 -13.29 -6.90
C LYS A 32 -0.05 -12.59 -5.62
N PRO A 33 -0.34 -13.35 -4.55
CA PRO A 33 -0.70 -12.75 -3.27
C PRO A 33 0.46 -11.96 -2.67
N VAL A 34 0.12 -10.86 -1.98
CA VAL A 34 1.04 -9.90 -1.36
C VAL A 34 0.73 -9.77 0.12
N PHE A 35 1.73 -9.93 0.97
CA PHE A 35 1.60 -9.94 2.42
C PHE A 35 2.41 -8.81 3.05
N GLY A 36 1.74 -7.78 3.54
CA GLY A 36 2.33 -6.67 4.27
C GLY A 36 2.11 -6.77 5.77
N LEU A 37 3.09 -6.34 6.53
CA LEU A 37 2.98 -6.20 7.98
C LEU A 37 2.90 -4.73 8.37
N TYR A 38 2.10 -4.42 9.38
CA TYR A 38 2.27 -3.14 10.07
C TYR A 38 3.73 -2.99 10.51
N ALA A 39 4.29 -1.80 10.35
CA ALA A 39 5.60 -1.49 10.90
C ALA A 39 5.59 -1.70 12.43
N PRO A 40 6.66 -2.25 13.01
CA PRO A 40 6.76 -2.35 14.45
C PRO A 40 6.70 -0.96 15.09
N ALA A 41 5.98 -0.84 16.20
CA ALA A 41 5.76 0.43 16.88
C ALA A 41 5.68 0.25 18.40
N ASN A 42 6.01 1.30 19.14
CA ASN A 42 5.91 1.36 20.60
C ASN A 42 4.45 1.53 21.06
N ARG A 43 3.54 0.74 20.49
CA ARG A 43 2.13 0.71 20.88
C ARG A 43 1.59 -0.71 20.74
N ARG A 44 0.68 -1.07 21.62
CA ARG A 44 -0.05 -2.33 21.45
C ARG A 44 -1.14 -2.11 20.38
N MET A 45 -1.23 -3.03 19.46
CA MET A 45 -2.38 -3.11 18.55
C MET A 45 -3.61 -3.52 19.36
N GLY A 46 -4.73 -2.78 19.23
CA GLY A 46 -5.98 -3.04 19.94
C GLY A 46 -6.12 -2.28 21.29
N ARG A 47 -6.90 -2.83 22.22
CA ARG A 47 -7.21 -2.19 23.52
C ARG A 47 -6.09 -2.32 24.58
N GLY A 48 -4.86 -2.60 24.19
CA GLY A 48 -3.73 -2.71 25.11
C GLY A 48 -3.33 -1.34 25.67
N GLY A 49 -3.04 -1.26 26.97
CA GLY A 49 -2.50 -0.06 27.63
C GLY A 49 -1.07 0.31 27.13
N ALA A 50 -0.50 1.36 27.73
CA ALA A 50 0.89 1.75 27.46
C ALA A 50 1.87 0.59 27.67
N LEU A 51 2.92 0.57 26.84
CA LEU A 51 4.02 -0.38 27.04
C LEU A 51 4.80 -0.03 28.31
N PRO A 52 5.39 -1.01 29.00
CA PRO A 52 6.36 -0.73 30.06
C PRO A 52 7.49 0.16 29.53
N PRO A 53 7.98 1.16 30.30
CA PRO A 53 9.04 2.06 29.85
C PRO A 53 10.27 1.34 29.29
N ASP A 54 10.69 0.25 29.93
CA ASP A 54 11.86 -0.54 29.55
C ASP A 54 11.68 -1.33 28.24
N SER A 55 10.45 -1.41 27.72
CA SER A 55 10.14 -2.06 26.43
C SER A 55 10.02 -1.09 25.25
N ILE A 56 10.21 0.20 25.51
CA ILE A 56 10.16 1.23 24.47
C ILE A 56 11.45 1.18 23.64
N LYS A 57 11.31 0.89 22.36
CA LYS A 57 12.41 0.82 21.39
C LYS A 57 12.61 2.15 20.69
N SER A 58 13.86 2.49 20.38
CA SER A 58 14.16 3.61 19.49
C SER A 58 13.67 3.34 18.06
N PRO A 59 13.46 4.37 17.22
CA PRO A 59 13.14 4.16 15.80
C PRO A 59 14.13 3.27 15.06
N ALA A 60 15.43 3.35 15.40
CA ALA A 60 16.46 2.50 14.83
C ALA A 60 16.29 1.01 15.22
N GLN A 61 15.96 0.74 16.48
CA GLN A 61 15.68 -0.63 16.96
C GLN A 61 14.41 -1.20 16.31
N LEU A 62 13.36 -0.40 16.17
CA LEU A 62 12.15 -0.80 15.45
C LEU A 62 12.45 -1.12 13.98
N ALA A 63 13.31 -0.33 13.33
CA ALA A 63 13.72 -0.58 11.96
C ALA A 63 14.56 -1.88 11.83
N GLN A 64 15.45 -2.15 12.78
CA GLN A 64 16.19 -3.41 12.84
C GLN A 64 15.25 -4.62 12.98
N ASP A 65 14.27 -4.55 13.88
CA ASP A 65 13.25 -5.61 14.01
C ASP A 65 12.51 -5.82 12.69
N ALA A 66 12.14 -4.72 12.01
CA ALA A 66 11.42 -4.79 10.74
C ALA A 66 12.24 -5.47 9.65
N VAL A 67 13.51 -5.09 9.47
CA VAL A 67 14.39 -5.67 8.45
C VAL A 67 14.75 -7.12 8.75
N ALA A 68 14.81 -7.50 10.03
CA ALA A 68 15.08 -8.88 10.43
C ALA A 68 13.97 -9.87 10.02
N TYR A 69 12.73 -9.40 9.85
CA TYR A 69 11.63 -10.27 9.42
C TYR A 69 11.48 -10.25 7.88
N THR A 70 12.10 -11.16 7.19
CA THR A 70 12.24 -11.20 5.72
C THR A 70 11.06 -11.81 4.96
N ARG A 71 9.99 -12.21 5.64
CA ARG A 71 8.84 -12.88 5.01
C ARG A 71 7.72 -11.94 4.58
N ALA A 72 7.72 -10.68 5.02
CA ALA A 72 6.79 -9.66 4.55
C ALA A 72 7.22 -9.12 3.18
N ASP A 73 6.25 -8.84 2.32
CA ASP A 73 6.50 -8.25 0.99
C ASP A 73 6.58 -6.72 1.04
N TYR A 74 6.03 -6.10 2.09
CA TYR A 74 6.10 -4.66 2.37
C TYR A 74 5.78 -4.36 3.84
N LEU A 75 6.14 -3.17 4.28
CA LEU A 75 5.74 -2.64 5.59
C LEU A 75 4.68 -1.56 5.42
N PHE A 76 3.71 -1.56 6.30
CA PHE A 76 2.56 -0.65 6.30
C PHE A 76 2.58 0.24 7.54
N ASP A 77 2.52 1.55 7.38
CA ASP A 77 2.45 2.50 8.50
C ASP A 77 1.20 3.38 8.41
N GLY A 78 0.45 3.45 9.48
CA GLY A 78 -0.77 4.26 9.61
C GLY A 78 -0.60 5.48 10.52
N SER A 79 0.61 5.84 10.94
CA SER A 79 0.83 6.90 11.94
C SER A 79 0.43 8.30 11.46
N MET A 80 0.47 8.54 10.15
CA MET A 80 0.16 9.83 9.53
C MET A 80 -1.31 10.05 9.23
N GLU A 81 -2.18 9.05 9.45
CA GLU A 81 -3.62 9.15 9.15
C GLU A 81 -4.33 10.19 10.04
N GLY A 82 -4.12 10.15 11.35
CA GLY A 82 -4.84 11.02 12.31
C GLY A 82 -4.11 12.33 12.63
N ASN A 83 -2.83 12.25 13.00
CA ASN A 83 -1.97 13.42 13.25
C ASN A 83 -0.78 13.38 12.31
N PHE A 84 -0.94 14.08 11.18
CA PHE A 84 0.01 14.03 10.09
C PHE A 84 1.42 14.49 10.51
N ASP A 85 1.55 15.61 11.18
CA ASP A 85 2.87 16.19 11.50
C ASP A 85 3.65 15.35 12.51
N ALA A 86 2.98 14.88 13.57
CA ALA A 86 3.60 13.98 14.53
C ALA A 86 3.93 12.62 13.89
N GLY A 87 3.03 12.09 13.04
CA GLY A 87 3.25 10.86 12.29
C GLY A 87 4.42 10.99 11.31
N LEU A 88 4.49 12.10 10.58
CA LEU A 88 5.59 12.40 9.64
C LEU A 88 6.95 12.44 10.36
N THR A 89 7.02 13.11 11.50
CA THR A 89 8.24 13.19 12.31
C THR A 89 8.70 11.81 12.78
N GLY A 90 7.79 11.03 13.35
CA GLY A 90 8.10 9.68 13.84
C GLY A 90 8.47 8.72 12.69
N PHE A 91 7.73 8.78 11.59
CA PHE A 91 8.00 7.95 10.42
C PHE A 91 9.32 8.32 9.73
N THR A 92 9.70 9.61 9.69
CA THR A 92 10.99 10.04 9.15
C THR A 92 12.15 9.36 9.89
N ALA A 93 12.09 9.34 11.23
CA ALA A 93 13.11 8.67 12.04
C ALA A 93 13.14 7.15 11.79
N PHE A 94 11.96 6.51 11.66
CA PHE A 94 11.86 5.09 11.33
C PHE A 94 12.42 4.80 9.92
N ALA A 95 12.06 5.58 8.91
CA ALA A 95 12.54 5.39 7.53
C ALA A 95 14.06 5.57 7.41
N THR A 96 14.65 6.51 8.17
CA THR A 96 16.10 6.66 8.30
C THR A 96 16.74 5.42 8.95
N GLY A 97 16.10 4.88 9.98
CA GLY A 97 16.50 3.60 10.60
C GLY A 97 16.45 2.43 9.64
N MET A 98 15.41 2.34 8.80
CA MET A 98 15.24 1.31 7.76
C MET A 98 16.37 1.36 6.72
N GLU A 99 16.75 2.55 6.28
CA GLU A 99 17.86 2.73 5.36
C GLU A 99 19.17 2.24 5.99
N ALA A 100 19.47 2.64 7.23
CA ALA A 100 20.64 2.22 7.97
C ALA A 100 20.66 0.72 8.27
N ALA A 101 19.50 0.09 8.49
CA ALA A 101 19.36 -1.35 8.73
C ALA A 101 19.42 -2.20 7.44
N GLY A 102 19.45 -1.59 6.25
CA GLY A 102 19.60 -2.31 5.00
C GLY A 102 18.29 -2.79 4.36
N MET A 103 17.29 -1.92 4.27
CA MET A 103 16.00 -2.20 3.62
C MET A 103 16.07 -2.51 2.11
N ARG A 104 17.28 -2.59 1.54
CA ARG A 104 17.53 -2.94 0.13
C ARG A 104 18.58 -4.04 0.01
N GLN A 105 18.43 -4.85 -1.02
CA GLN A 105 19.45 -5.79 -1.48
C GLN A 105 19.84 -5.40 -2.92
N GLY A 106 21.01 -4.81 -3.08
CA GLY A 106 21.38 -4.14 -4.32
C GLY A 106 20.42 -2.99 -4.63
N ALA A 107 19.86 -2.96 -5.82
CA ALA A 107 18.88 -1.95 -6.21
C ALA A 107 17.45 -2.24 -5.72
N ARG A 108 17.14 -3.48 -5.31
CA ARG A 108 15.78 -3.92 -4.97
C ARG A 108 15.45 -3.71 -3.50
N PHE A 109 14.27 -3.20 -3.19
CA PHE A 109 13.76 -3.17 -1.83
C PHE A 109 13.49 -4.59 -1.32
N THR A 110 13.87 -4.85 -0.08
CA THR A 110 13.43 -6.02 0.68
C THR A 110 12.15 -5.71 1.47
N HIS A 111 12.02 -4.43 1.88
CA HIS A 111 10.92 -3.93 2.70
C HIS A 111 10.42 -2.58 2.16
N PRO A 112 9.69 -2.56 1.02
CA PRO A 112 9.07 -1.33 0.53
C PRO A 112 8.13 -0.76 1.59
N LEU A 113 8.14 0.56 1.77
CA LEU A 113 7.34 1.26 2.77
C LEU A 113 6.05 1.79 2.14
N PHE A 114 4.91 1.47 2.76
CA PHE A 114 3.58 1.94 2.38
C PHE A 114 2.98 2.72 3.54
N VAL A 115 2.45 3.89 3.29
CA VAL A 115 1.97 4.78 4.34
C VAL A 115 0.55 5.25 4.09
N LYS A 116 -0.27 5.30 5.15
CA LYS A 116 -1.56 5.97 5.10
C LYS A 116 -1.39 7.49 4.99
N THR A 117 -2.26 8.14 4.23
CA THR A 117 -2.41 9.59 4.21
C THR A 117 -3.75 9.98 4.82
N PRO A 118 -3.92 11.19 5.39
CA PRO A 118 -5.25 11.69 5.76
C PRO A 118 -6.21 11.73 4.57
N GLU A 119 -7.50 11.79 4.83
CA GLU A 119 -8.54 11.89 3.82
C GLU A 119 -8.25 12.97 2.77
N ILE A 120 -8.50 12.65 1.50
CA ILE A 120 -8.27 13.55 0.37
C ILE A 120 -9.45 14.53 0.22
N GLY A 121 -10.67 14.03 0.39
CA GLY A 121 -11.90 14.77 0.08
C GLY A 121 -12.10 16.02 0.92
N ALA A 122 -11.57 16.03 2.16
CA ALA A 122 -11.70 17.16 3.07
C ALA A 122 -10.97 18.42 2.56
N ASP A 123 -9.77 18.26 2.00
CA ASP A 123 -8.96 19.34 1.40
C ASP A 123 -7.94 18.76 0.43
N VAL A 124 -8.26 18.77 -0.85
CA VAL A 124 -7.43 18.22 -1.93
C VAL A 124 -6.06 18.91 -2.03
N ALA A 125 -5.97 20.20 -1.76
CA ALA A 125 -4.72 20.95 -1.85
C ALA A 125 -3.76 20.51 -0.73
N THR A 126 -4.24 20.47 0.51
CA THR A 126 -3.48 19.98 1.66
C THR A 126 -3.12 18.50 1.50
N ALA A 127 -4.03 17.66 1.02
CA ALA A 127 -3.76 16.24 0.74
C ALA A 127 -2.64 16.08 -0.31
N THR A 128 -2.68 16.86 -1.40
CA THR A 128 -1.61 16.86 -2.43
C THR A 128 -0.24 17.20 -1.83
N GLN A 129 -0.18 18.22 -0.97
CA GLN A 129 1.05 18.59 -0.29
C GLN A 129 1.56 17.47 0.62
N ARG A 130 0.71 16.88 1.44
CA ARG A 130 1.03 15.78 2.37
C ARG A 130 1.52 14.53 1.63
N ILE A 131 0.85 14.14 0.55
CA ILE A 131 1.29 13.03 -0.32
C ILE A 131 2.68 13.31 -0.87
N GLY A 132 2.95 14.54 -1.33
CA GLY A 132 4.28 14.95 -1.78
C GLY A 132 5.34 14.82 -0.69
N GLN A 133 5.04 15.25 0.55
CA GLN A 133 5.94 15.11 1.71
C GLN A 133 6.22 13.63 2.02
N GLN A 134 5.20 12.76 2.02
CA GLN A 134 5.36 11.32 2.23
C GLN A 134 6.25 10.69 1.15
N LEU A 135 6.00 11.01 -0.13
CA LEU A 135 6.80 10.50 -1.25
C LEU A 135 8.26 11.01 -1.20
N ASN A 136 8.50 12.21 -0.67
CA ASN A 136 9.84 12.75 -0.47
C ASN A 136 10.65 11.99 0.60
N LEU A 137 9.99 11.20 1.46
CA LEU A 137 10.63 10.25 2.37
C LEU A 137 11.02 8.92 1.69
N GLY A 138 10.76 8.76 0.39
CA GLY A 138 11.12 7.55 -0.36
C GLY A 138 10.22 6.36 -0.13
N VAL A 139 8.96 6.56 0.29
CA VAL A 139 7.97 5.47 0.35
C VAL A 139 7.65 4.92 -1.03
N SER A 140 7.27 3.66 -1.08
CA SER A 140 6.94 2.92 -2.31
C SER A 140 5.43 2.86 -2.57
N GLY A 141 4.61 3.26 -1.59
CA GLY A 141 3.16 3.28 -1.74
C GLY A 141 2.46 4.26 -0.83
N ILE A 142 1.34 4.78 -1.33
CA ILE A 142 0.40 5.64 -0.58
C ILE A 142 -0.93 4.90 -0.44
N VAL A 143 -1.46 4.93 0.77
CA VAL A 143 -2.74 4.31 1.11
C VAL A 143 -3.74 5.42 1.41
N PHE A 144 -4.68 5.62 0.49
CA PHE A 144 -5.75 6.59 0.59
C PHE A 144 -6.84 6.03 1.50
N VAL A 145 -7.17 6.75 2.56
CA VAL A 145 -8.21 6.36 3.52
C VAL A 145 -9.56 6.97 3.13
N ASP A 146 -10.63 6.30 3.48
CA ASP A 146 -12.02 6.70 3.28
C ASP A 146 -12.32 7.34 1.91
N VAL A 147 -11.90 6.64 0.84
CA VAL A 147 -12.17 7.10 -0.53
C VAL A 147 -13.67 6.99 -0.81
N GLN A 148 -14.31 8.12 -1.03
CA GLN A 148 -15.75 8.22 -1.20
C GLN A 148 -16.20 8.45 -2.65
N SER A 149 -15.26 8.76 -3.56
CA SER A 149 -15.56 8.99 -4.97
C SER A 149 -14.39 8.68 -5.90
N ALA A 150 -14.68 8.46 -7.18
CA ALA A 150 -13.69 8.35 -8.24
C ALA A 150 -12.83 9.63 -8.35
N ALA A 151 -13.44 10.82 -8.18
CA ALA A 151 -12.74 12.09 -8.27
C ALA A 151 -11.67 12.25 -7.17
N GLU A 152 -11.95 11.80 -5.93
CA GLU A 152 -10.96 11.78 -4.84
C GLU A 152 -9.79 10.87 -5.17
N LEU A 153 -10.06 9.65 -5.64
CA LEU A 153 -9.00 8.71 -6.01
C LEU A 153 -8.16 9.25 -7.16
N GLU A 154 -8.77 9.86 -8.17
CA GLU A 154 -8.05 10.52 -9.27
C GLU A 154 -7.15 11.66 -8.76
N ALA A 155 -7.65 12.49 -7.84
CA ALA A 155 -6.87 13.55 -7.22
C ALA A 155 -5.66 12.99 -6.46
N GLY A 156 -5.84 11.92 -5.67
CA GLY A 156 -4.77 11.23 -4.96
C GLY A 156 -3.72 10.64 -5.91
N ILE A 157 -4.14 9.97 -6.97
CA ILE A 157 -3.24 9.42 -7.99
C ILE A 157 -2.46 10.53 -8.68
N LYS A 158 -3.11 11.65 -9.05
CA LYS A 158 -2.42 12.83 -9.62
C LYS A 158 -1.39 13.41 -8.65
N ALA A 159 -1.71 13.46 -7.34
CA ALA A 159 -0.80 13.95 -6.30
C ALA A 159 0.46 13.08 -6.13
N MET A 160 0.41 11.80 -6.49
CA MET A 160 1.59 10.93 -6.49
C MET A 160 2.52 11.15 -7.68
N ARG A 161 2.08 11.80 -8.74
CA ARG A 161 2.77 11.93 -10.02
C ARG A 161 3.33 13.32 -10.24
N PHE A 162 4.52 13.42 -10.78
CA PHE A 162 5.09 14.70 -11.20
C PHE A 162 4.31 15.34 -12.35
N ALA A 163 4.38 16.66 -12.47
CA ALA A 163 3.72 17.41 -13.55
C ALA A 163 4.14 16.92 -14.95
N SER A 164 5.39 16.52 -15.14
CA SER A 164 5.91 15.93 -16.39
C SER A 164 5.23 14.62 -16.77
N ALA A 165 4.61 13.94 -15.80
CA ALA A 165 3.83 12.72 -16.01
C ALA A 165 2.30 12.97 -15.97
N GLY A 166 1.86 14.23 -16.02
CA GLY A 166 0.45 14.61 -15.93
C GLY A 166 -0.14 14.61 -14.52
N GLY A 167 0.71 14.74 -13.51
CA GLY A 167 0.31 14.82 -12.10
C GLY A 167 0.36 16.24 -11.52
N THR A 168 0.15 16.32 -10.20
CA THR A 168 0.15 17.57 -9.43
C THR A 168 1.23 17.60 -8.33
N ARG A 169 2.06 16.54 -8.22
CA ARG A 169 3.16 16.48 -7.25
C ARG A 169 4.14 17.62 -7.47
N ALA A 170 4.48 18.33 -6.40
CA ALA A 170 5.52 19.34 -6.41
C ALA A 170 6.88 18.76 -6.85
N PRO A 171 7.78 19.57 -7.44
CA PRO A 171 9.04 19.09 -7.99
C PRO A 171 10.07 18.62 -6.94
N ALA A 172 9.87 18.94 -5.66
CA ALA A 172 10.77 18.47 -4.60
C ALA A 172 10.76 16.94 -4.50
N VAL A 173 11.93 16.35 -4.22
CA VAL A 173 12.11 14.91 -4.09
C VAL A 173 12.63 14.47 -2.72
N GLY A 174 13.09 15.42 -1.88
CA GLY A 174 13.64 15.15 -0.55
C GLY A 174 14.73 14.09 -0.57
N ASP A 175 14.69 13.17 0.40
CA ASP A 175 15.63 12.06 0.55
C ASP A 175 15.31 10.86 -0.35
N ALA A 176 14.19 10.89 -1.08
CA ALA A 176 13.70 9.74 -1.82
C ALA A 176 14.69 9.18 -2.85
N PRO A 177 15.42 9.97 -3.65
CA PRO A 177 16.42 9.43 -4.58
C PRO A 177 17.51 8.64 -3.85
N ALA A 178 18.09 9.20 -2.79
CA ALA A 178 19.13 8.54 -2.00
C ALA A 178 18.60 7.23 -1.37
N ARG A 179 17.40 7.28 -0.78
CA ARG A 179 16.76 6.11 -0.16
C ARG A 179 16.41 5.03 -1.16
N TRP A 180 16.12 5.39 -2.41
CA TRP A 180 15.93 4.43 -3.51
C TRP A 180 17.25 3.97 -4.13
N GLY A 181 18.39 4.59 -3.78
CA GLY A 181 19.70 4.30 -4.36
C GLY A 181 19.81 4.74 -5.82
N LEU A 182 19.16 5.83 -6.16
CA LEU A 182 19.07 6.37 -7.52
C LEU A 182 19.61 7.79 -7.58
N SER A 183 20.01 8.21 -8.79
CA SER A 183 20.11 9.64 -9.09
C SER A 183 18.73 10.30 -9.07
N GLU A 184 18.64 11.62 -8.86
CA GLU A 184 17.36 12.33 -8.93
C GLU A 184 16.67 12.13 -10.28
N LYS A 185 17.43 12.13 -11.38
CA LYS A 185 16.92 11.88 -12.73
C LYS A 185 16.28 10.51 -12.85
N ASP A 186 16.94 9.45 -12.34
CA ASP A 186 16.44 8.08 -12.44
C ASP A 186 15.26 7.87 -11.49
N TYR A 187 15.30 8.50 -10.30
CA TYR A 187 14.16 8.51 -9.39
C TYR A 187 12.91 9.11 -10.06
N ARG A 188 13.02 10.30 -10.66
CA ARG A 188 11.88 10.95 -11.35
C ARG A 188 11.31 10.11 -12.48
N ALA A 189 12.15 9.36 -13.19
CA ALA A 189 11.71 8.48 -14.27
C ALA A 189 10.96 7.25 -13.76
N ARG A 190 11.24 6.79 -12.52
CA ARG A 190 10.66 5.57 -11.94
C ARG A 190 9.59 5.84 -10.88
N ALA A 191 9.60 7.02 -10.24
CA ALA A 191 8.63 7.42 -9.22
C ALA A 191 7.30 7.85 -9.83
N ASP A 192 6.67 6.94 -10.57
CA ASP A 192 5.34 7.09 -11.16
C ASP A 192 4.45 5.90 -10.77
N VAL A 193 3.15 6.06 -10.92
CA VAL A 193 2.13 5.14 -10.41
C VAL A 193 1.91 3.95 -11.33
N TRP A 194 2.15 2.75 -10.82
CA TRP A 194 1.70 1.51 -11.41
C TRP A 194 0.23 1.24 -11.03
N PRO A 195 -0.66 0.71 -11.90
CA PRO A 195 -0.38 0.26 -13.28
C PRO A 195 -0.54 1.34 -14.36
N LEU A 196 -0.85 2.59 -13.98
CA LEU A 196 -1.05 3.69 -14.94
C LEU A 196 0.18 3.91 -15.82
N ASN A 197 1.36 3.85 -15.22
CA ASN A 197 2.63 3.73 -15.91
C ASN A 197 3.18 2.31 -15.70
N PRO A 198 3.27 1.47 -16.75
CA PRO A 198 3.82 0.11 -16.62
C PRO A 198 5.25 0.05 -16.10
N LYS A 199 6.03 1.14 -16.17
CA LYS A 199 7.39 1.26 -15.62
C LYS A 199 7.42 1.91 -14.23
N GLY A 200 6.28 2.37 -13.73
CA GLY A 200 6.16 3.01 -12.42
C GLY A 200 6.46 2.05 -11.27
N GLU A 201 7.04 2.56 -10.20
CA GLU A 201 7.43 1.81 -9.00
C GLU A 201 6.58 2.19 -7.78
N LEU A 202 5.68 3.18 -7.90
CA LEU A 202 4.75 3.58 -6.85
C LEU A 202 3.44 2.81 -6.98
N VAL A 203 2.88 2.37 -5.85
CA VAL A 203 1.57 1.71 -5.79
C VAL A 203 0.65 2.50 -4.88
N ASN A 204 -0.62 2.60 -5.23
CA ASN A 204 -1.64 3.14 -4.34
C ASN A 204 -2.61 2.06 -3.88
N PHE A 205 -3.10 2.21 -2.65
CA PHE A 205 -4.26 1.47 -2.14
C PHE A 205 -5.39 2.47 -1.93
N ALA A 206 -6.60 2.12 -2.31
CA ALA A 206 -7.82 2.89 -2.05
C ALA A 206 -8.67 2.14 -1.03
N ILE A 207 -8.84 2.70 0.18
CA ILE A 207 -9.66 2.10 1.23
C ILE A 207 -11.07 2.69 1.15
N VAL A 208 -12.06 1.83 0.99
CA VAL A 208 -13.49 2.14 1.07
C VAL A 208 -13.98 1.72 2.45
N GLU A 209 -14.41 2.67 3.26
CA GLU A 209 -14.73 2.43 4.67
C GLU A 209 -15.90 3.26 5.22
N SER A 210 -16.67 3.88 4.32
CA SER A 210 -17.92 4.59 4.61
C SER A 210 -19.07 4.07 3.76
N LYS A 211 -20.33 4.46 4.11
CA LYS A 211 -21.51 4.15 3.30
C LYS A 211 -21.45 4.84 1.95
N GLU A 212 -20.94 6.05 1.91
CA GLU A 212 -20.75 6.88 0.72
C GLU A 212 -19.77 6.20 -0.26
N GLY A 213 -18.63 5.74 0.23
CA GLY A 213 -17.64 5.00 -0.56
C GLY A 213 -18.21 3.67 -1.06
N LEU A 214 -18.92 2.92 -0.21
CA LEU A 214 -19.58 1.67 -0.61
C LEU A 214 -20.60 1.89 -1.73
N ALA A 215 -21.41 2.96 -1.65
CA ALA A 215 -22.40 3.27 -2.68
C ALA A 215 -21.76 3.54 -4.05
N ARG A 216 -20.50 3.99 -4.09
CA ARG A 216 -19.75 4.35 -5.30
C ARG A 216 -18.56 3.42 -5.59
N VAL A 217 -18.47 2.28 -4.92
CA VAL A 217 -17.30 1.40 -5.00
C VAL A 217 -16.99 0.94 -6.43
N ARG A 218 -18.01 0.79 -7.28
CA ARG A 218 -17.81 0.42 -8.70
C ARG A 218 -17.18 1.56 -9.51
N GLU A 219 -17.55 2.81 -9.24
CA GLU A 219 -16.94 3.99 -9.89
C GLU A 219 -15.48 4.15 -9.43
N ILE A 220 -15.21 3.96 -8.15
CA ILE A 220 -13.86 3.98 -7.57
C ILE A 220 -13.00 2.88 -8.21
N ALA A 221 -13.51 1.66 -8.36
CA ALA A 221 -12.80 0.54 -8.95
C ALA A 221 -12.43 0.74 -10.43
N GLN A 222 -13.12 1.63 -11.15
CA GLN A 222 -12.85 1.94 -12.57
C GLN A 222 -11.79 3.01 -12.78
N VAL A 223 -11.32 3.66 -11.72
CA VAL A 223 -10.33 4.74 -11.84
C VAL A 223 -9.02 4.20 -12.41
N LYS A 224 -8.57 4.81 -13.51
CA LYS A 224 -7.30 4.43 -14.15
C LYS A 224 -6.13 4.69 -13.21
N GLY A 225 -5.34 3.67 -12.97
CA GLY A 225 -4.18 3.76 -12.09
C GLY A 225 -4.42 3.35 -10.65
N ILE A 226 -5.64 2.88 -10.31
CA ILE A 226 -5.85 2.21 -9.03
C ILE A 226 -4.96 0.97 -8.96
N GLY A 227 -4.15 0.86 -7.89
CA GLY A 227 -3.27 -0.28 -7.65
C GLY A 227 -3.96 -1.40 -6.92
N VAL A 228 -4.63 -1.08 -5.82
CA VAL A 228 -5.37 -2.03 -4.96
C VAL A 228 -6.62 -1.35 -4.43
N LEU A 229 -7.76 -2.03 -4.49
CA LEU A 229 -8.98 -1.62 -3.80
C LEU A 229 -9.12 -2.41 -2.50
N PHE A 230 -9.53 -1.74 -1.41
CA PHE A 230 -9.43 -2.30 -0.07
C PHE A 230 -10.67 -1.96 0.77
N PRO A 231 -11.43 -2.93 1.32
CA PRO A 231 -12.45 -2.63 2.32
C PRO A 231 -11.80 -2.31 3.67
N GLY A 232 -12.09 -1.15 4.23
CA GLY A 232 -11.65 -0.78 5.57
C GLY A 232 -12.44 -1.54 6.64
N ALA A 233 -12.23 -2.85 6.72
CA ALA A 233 -13.06 -3.76 7.53
C ALA A 233 -13.16 -3.35 9.01
N GLY A 234 -12.11 -2.77 9.57
CA GLY A 234 -12.11 -2.25 10.95
C GLY A 234 -13.07 -1.08 11.13
N THR A 235 -12.99 -0.07 10.27
CA THR A 235 -13.86 1.12 10.29
C THR A 235 -15.30 0.74 9.94
N LEU A 236 -15.50 -0.09 8.90
CA LEU A 236 -16.82 -0.60 8.52
C LEU A 236 -17.52 -1.35 9.66
N ARG A 237 -16.77 -2.03 10.55
CA ARG A 237 -17.36 -2.63 11.74
C ARG A 237 -18.04 -1.58 12.62
N GLY A 238 -17.47 -0.39 12.75
CA GLY A 238 -18.09 0.75 13.42
C GLY A 238 -19.36 1.25 12.70
N VAL A 239 -19.30 1.35 11.37
CA VAL A 239 -20.43 1.79 10.52
C VAL A 239 -21.65 0.87 10.65
N PHE A 240 -21.43 -0.43 10.80
CA PHE A 240 -22.47 -1.45 10.98
C PHE A 240 -22.71 -1.82 12.47
N THR A 241 -22.30 -0.95 13.40
CA THR A 241 -22.63 -1.08 14.82
C THR A 241 -23.57 0.05 15.23
N SER A 242 -24.80 -0.28 15.62
CA SER A 242 -25.76 0.64 16.18
C SER A 242 -25.72 0.67 17.71
N ALA A 243 -26.20 1.74 18.33
CA ALA A 243 -26.43 1.82 19.75
C ALA A 243 -27.92 2.16 19.99
N ASP A 244 -28.57 1.47 20.94
CA ASP A 244 -29.92 1.79 21.36
C ASP A 244 -29.94 2.94 22.37
N ALA A 245 -31.14 3.35 22.80
CA ALA A 245 -31.31 4.44 23.76
C ALA A 245 -30.67 4.19 25.13
N THR A 246 -30.34 2.95 25.48
CA THR A 246 -29.62 2.55 26.69
C THR A 246 -28.11 2.53 26.52
N GLY A 247 -27.60 2.79 25.32
CA GLY A 247 -26.18 2.72 24.95
C GLY A 247 -25.68 1.30 24.67
N LYS A 248 -26.57 0.30 24.63
CA LYS A 248 -26.20 -1.08 24.24
C LYS A 248 -25.88 -1.11 22.74
N ARG A 249 -24.67 -1.57 22.44
CA ARG A 249 -24.17 -1.67 21.05
C ARG A 249 -24.52 -3.04 20.46
N THR A 250 -25.05 -3.03 19.24
CA THR A 250 -25.34 -4.22 18.45
C THR A 250 -24.61 -4.13 17.12
N PHE A 251 -23.79 -5.14 16.84
CA PHE A 251 -23.05 -5.26 15.59
C PHE A 251 -23.84 -6.13 14.60
N ASP A 252 -24.09 -5.59 13.42
CA ASP A 252 -24.68 -6.33 12.29
C ASP A 252 -23.55 -6.95 11.44
N GLU A 253 -23.17 -8.17 11.82
CA GLU A 253 -22.12 -8.93 11.15
C GLU A 253 -22.49 -9.28 9.71
N ALA A 254 -23.75 -9.56 9.42
CA ALA A 254 -24.22 -9.92 8.10
C ALA A 254 -24.12 -8.73 7.14
N ALA A 255 -24.56 -7.54 7.56
CA ALA A 255 -24.43 -6.32 6.77
C ALA A 255 -22.97 -5.91 6.57
N TRP A 256 -22.15 -6.06 7.60
CA TRP A 256 -20.71 -5.82 7.52
C TRP A 256 -20.01 -6.75 6.52
N GLU A 257 -20.27 -8.06 6.57
CA GLU A 257 -19.71 -9.01 5.61
C GLU A 257 -20.22 -8.75 4.19
N ALA A 258 -21.50 -8.40 4.03
CA ALA A 258 -22.05 -8.03 2.73
C ALA A 258 -21.32 -6.81 2.12
N ALA A 259 -20.97 -5.81 2.93
CA ALA A 259 -20.18 -4.66 2.48
C ALA A 259 -18.77 -5.06 2.03
N ILE A 260 -18.11 -5.96 2.75
CA ILE A 260 -16.80 -6.52 2.37
C ILE A 260 -16.90 -7.26 1.03
N GLN A 261 -17.92 -8.08 0.86
CA GLN A 261 -18.16 -8.81 -0.39
C GLN A 261 -18.54 -7.88 -1.56
N GLN A 262 -19.20 -6.74 -1.29
CA GLN A 262 -19.49 -5.72 -2.28
C GLN A 262 -18.19 -5.11 -2.85
N VAL A 263 -17.21 -4.78 -2.00
CA VAL A 263 -15.89 -4.31 -2.45
C VAL A 263 -15.17 -5.38 -3.26
N LEU A 264 -15.18 -6.64 -2.78
CA LEU A 264 -14.57 -7.76 -3.51
C LEU A 264 -15.22 -8.00 -4.88
N ALA A 265 -16.54 -7.84 -4.98
CA ALA A 265 -17.25 -7.96 -6.25
C ALA A 265 -16.79 -6.89 -7.26
N ALA A 266 -16.63 -5.63 -6.81
CA ALA A 266 -16.08 -4.56 -7.64
C ALA A 266 -14.64 -4.85 -8.06
N CYS A 267 -13.78 -5.34 -7.16
CA CYS A 267 -12.43 -5.78 -7.50
C CYS A 267 -12.42 -6.81 -8.65
N LYS A 268 -13.25 -7.84 -8.53
CA LYS A 268 -13.34 -8.93 -9.52
C LYS A 268 -13.85 -8.43 -10.87
N GLU A 269 -14.89 -7.61 -10.86
CA GLU A 269 -15.50 -7.06 -12.06
C GLU A 269 -14.51 -6.20 -12.87
N PHE A 270 -13.78 -5.32 -12.21
CA PHE A 270 -12.86 -4.40 -12.84
C PHE A 270 -11.40 -4.89 -12.87
N LYS A 271 -11.17 -6.13 -12.41
CA LYS A 271 -9.84 -6.79 -12.39
C LYS A 271 -8.79 -5.99 -11.62
N VAL A 272 -9.20 -5.36 -10.52
CA VAL A 272 -8.32 -4.65 -9.60
C VAL A 272 -7.89 -5.62 -8.49
N PRO A 273 -6.62 -5.69 -8.11
CA PRO A 273 -6.19 -6.44 -6.93
C PRO A 273 -6.99 -6.04 -5.69
N CYS A 274 -7.52 -7.00 -4.95
CA CYS A 274 -8.34 -6.74 -3.78
C CYS A 274 -7.57 -6.97 -2.49
N GLY A 275 -7.56 -5.97 -1.62
CA GLY A 275 -6.90 -6.06 -0.32
C GLY A 275 -7.83 -6.43 0.83
N TYR A 276 -7.26 -6.87 1.96
CA TYR A 276 -8.00 -7.16 3.19
C TYR A 276 -7.08 -7.10 4.43
N PRO A 277 -7.54 -6.54 5.57
CA PRO A 277 -6.80 -6.62 6.82
C PRO A 277 -7.03 -7.99 7.48
N ALA A 278 -6.12 -8.94 7.24
CA ALA A 278 -6.26 -10.32 7.70
C ALA A 278 -5.44 -10.64 8.95
N GLY A 279 -5.84 -11.72 9.60
CA GLY A 279 -5.09 -12.39 10.65
C GLY A 279 -4.96 -13.90 10.40
N ALA A 280 -4.29 -14.62 11.28
CA ALA A 280 -4.12 -16.07 11.15
C ALA A 280 -5.46 -16.84 11.11
N PRO A 281 -6.55 -16.41 11.77
CA PRO A 281 -7.82 -17.13 11.73
C PRO A 281 -8.55 -17.07 10.39
N ASP A 282 -8.33 -16.01 9.57
CA ASP A 282 -9.17 -15.75 8.41
C ASP A 282 -8.42 -15.61 7.07
N ILE A 283 -7.11 -15.51 7.08
CA ILE A 283 -6.31 -15.22 5.87
C ILE A 283 -6.55 -16.25 4.75
N GLU A 284 -6.56 -17.55 5.06
CA GLU A 284 -6.77 -18.58 4.04
C GLU A 284 -8.19 -18.52 3.46
N MET A 285 -9.19 -18.25 4.31
CA MET A 285 -10.58 -18.09 3.87
C MET A 285 -10.71 -16.87 2.96
N ARG A 286 -10.11 -15.73 3.32
CA ARG A 286 -10.13 -14.52 2.49
C ARG A 286 -9.39 -14.72 1.16
N MET A 287 -8.29 -15.45 1.14
CA MET A 287 -7.60 -15.83 -0.11
C MET A 287 -8.50 -16.68 -1.02
N LYS A 288 -9.21 -17.68 -0.46
CA LYS A 288 -10.17 -18.49 -1.22
C LYS A 288 -11.34 -17.69 -1.79
N GLN A 289 -11.75 -16.61 -1.13
CA GLN A 289 -12.74 -15.68 -1.65
C GLN A 289 -12.22 -14.84 -2.83
N GLY A 290 -10.90 -14.62 -2.92
CA GLY A 290 -10.25 -13.86 -4.00
C GLY A 290 -9.53 -12.59 -3.55
N PHE A 291 -9.41 -12.33 -2.25
CA PHE A 291 -8.50 -11.29 -1.76
C PHE A 291 -7.05 -11.72 -1.99
N SER A 292 -6.21 -10.79 -2.39
CA SER A 292 -4.82 -11.07 -2.78
C SER A 292 -3.78 -10.12 -2.19
N VAL A 293 -4.19 -9.04 -1.54
CA VAL A 293 -3.27 -8.09 -0.90
C VAL A 293 -3.64 -7.96 0.58
N PHE A 294 -2.71 -8.26 1.47
CA PHE A 294 -3.02 -8.34 2.89
C PHE A 294 -2.23 -7.32 3.71
N VAL A 295 -2.90 -6.68 4.66
CA VAL A 295 -2.30 -5.88 5.73
C VAL A 295 -2.50 -6.64 7.03
N ILE A 296 -1.41 -6.98 7.69
CA ILE A 296 -1.39 -7.91 8.82
C ILE A 296 -0.71 -7.23 10.02
N GLY A 297 -1.20 -7.47 11.23
CA GLY A 297 -0.61 -6.90 12.45
C GLY A 297 0.81 -7.40 12.69
N TRP A 298 1.68 -6.55 13.23
CA TRP A 298 3.03 -6.94 13.66
C TRP A 298 2.99 -7.86 14.89
N GLY A 299 3.88 -8.85 14.94
CA GLY A 299 4.07 -9.79 16.05
C GLY A 299 3.70 -11.23 15.70
N GLU A 300 3.85 -12.15 16.64
CA GLU A 300 3.77 -13.60 16.43
C GLU A 300 2.52 -14.05 15.66
N GLN A 301 1.34 -13.52 16.02
CA GLN A 301 0.09 -13.86 15.33
C GLN A 301 0.09 -13.35 13.87
N GLY A 302 0.68 -12.20 13.64
CA GLY A 302 0.83 -11.66 12.28
C GLY A 302 1.86 -12.46 11.48
N PHE A 303 2.97 -12.82 12.08
CA PHE A 303 3.98 -13.67 11.44
C PHE A 303 3.40 -15.02 11.04
N LYS A 304 2.60 -15.64 11.93
CA LYS A 304 1.84 -16.85 11.63
C LYS A 304 0.87 -16.65 10.45
N ALA A 305 0.17 -15.52 10.41
CA ALA A 305 -0.72 -15.21 9.30
C ALA A 305 0.03 -15.10 7.97
N VAL A 306 1.20 -14.44 7.95
CA VAL A 306 2.06 -14.36 6.76
C VAL A 306 2.47 -15.76 6.29
N GLU A 307 2.92 -16.64 7.20
CA GLU A 307 3.33 -18.01 6.84
C GLU A 307 2.16 -18.82 6.27
N LEU A 308 0.99 -18.79 6.89
CA LEU A 308 -0.22 -19.45 6.40
C LEU A 308 -0.61 -18.92 5.00
N GLY A 309 -0.62 -17.60 4.84
CA GLY A 309 -0.95 -16.98 3.56
C GLY A 309 0.03 -17.34 2.45
N ARG A 310 1.35 -17.31 2.75
CA ARG A 310 2.38 -17.70 1.78
C ARG A 310 2.25 -19.18 1.37
N ALA A 311 2.05 -20.07 2.34
CA ALA A 311 1.83 -21.49 2.06
C ALA A 311 0.59 -21.72 1.19
N ALA A 312 -0.54 -21.09 1.52
CA ALA A 312 -1.77 -21.14 0.74
C ALA A 312 -1.61 -20.56 -0.68
N GLY A 313 -0.74 -19.57 -0.84
CA GLY A 313 -0.43 -18.92 -2.12
C GLY A 313 0.71 -19.59 -2.92
N GLY A 314 1.26 -20.71 -2.44
CA GLY A 314 2.38 -21.39 -3.09
C GLY A 314 3.71 -20.61 -3.09
N ARG A 315 4.00 -19.88 -1.98
CA ARG A 315 5.16 -18.97 -1.86
C ARG A 315 6.01 -19.26 -0.62
#